data_6bdcd2f8139c7a6ea90952b043426466
#
_entry.id   6bdcd2f8139c7a6ea90952b043426466
#
_cell.length_a   1.000
_cell.length_b   1.000
_cell.length_c   1.000
_cell.angle_alpha   90.00
_cell.angle_beta   90.00
_cell.angle_gamma   90.00
#
_symmetry.space_group_name_H-M   'P 1'
#
loop_
_entity.id
_entity.type
_entity.pdbx_description
1 polymer ?
#
loop_
_entity_poly.entity_id
_entity_poly.type
_entity_poly.pdbx_seq_one_letter_code
_entity_poly.pdbx_strand_id
1 'polypeptide(L)'
;GLRSKGIYVLLIRQTQVSDFQRIFDINATEEEKTSRIDLARITQLDSWSDYHKVVVVEDEIIGFLLVMSEASHYDGDNFRWFVERYSRFLYVDRIVIDRTFARRGVGSALYSDLIKFAATQSWSTLCCEINVSPPNPVSHGFHARFGFKEVGRSSKAGAPKVVSYQVAEI
;
A
#
# COMPACT_ATOMS: atom_id res chain seq x y z
N GLY A 1 4.72 -24.68 16.60
CA GLY A 1 3.64 -23.85 16.08
C GLY A 1 3.66 -23.74 14.56
N LEU A 2 2.61 -23.16 13.98
CA LEU A 2 2.51 -22.98 12.52
C LEU A 2 3.68 -22.19 11.94
N ARG A 3 4.20 -21.20 12.70
CA ARG A 3 5.35 -20.38 12.28
C ARG A 3 6.60 -21.22 12.02
N SER A 4 6.90 -22.17 12.86
CA SER A 4 8.11 -23.00 12.72
C SER A 4 8.08 -23.89 11.48
N LYS A 5 6.88 -24.15 10.94
CA LYS A 5 6.69 -24.97 9.74
C LYS A 5 6.58 -24.13 8.46
N GLY A 6 6.70 -22.79 8.56
CA GLY A 6 6.50 -21.88 7.42
C GLY A 6 5.07 -21.82 6.91
N ILE A 7 4.11 -22.37 7.66
CA ILE A 7 2.69 -22.37 7.31
C ILE A 7 1.96 -21.37 8.20
N TYR A 8 1.24 -20.43 7.57
CA TYR A 8 0.50 -19.39 8.27
C TYR A 8 -0.94 -19.37 7.82
N VAL A 9 -1.85 -19.17 8.80
CA VAL A 9 -3.22 -18.76 8.50
C VAL A 9 -3.25 -17.26 8.53
N LEU A 10 -3.48 -16.63 7.37
CA LEU A 10 -3.57 -15.19 7.23
C LEU A 10 -5.03 -14.77 7.41
N LEU A 11 -5.27 -13.86 8.34
CA LEU A 11 -6.56 -13.20 8.49
C LEU A 11 -6.42 -11.75 8.01
N ILE A 12 -7.17 -11.38 6.98
CA ILE A 12 -7.24 -10.00 6.49
C ILE A 12 -8.55 -9.41 6.99
N ARG A 13 -8.47 -8.32 7.75
CA ARG A 13 -9.65 -7.68 8.32
C ARG A 13 -9.55 -6.16 8.28
N GLN A 14 -10.69 -5.50 8.43
CA GLN A 14 -10.76 -4.06 8.53
C GLN A 14 -9.92 -3.55 9.71
N THR A 15 -9.18 -2.48 9.48
CA THR A 15 -8.39 -1.80 10.51
C THR A 15 -9.29 -1.17 11.56
N GLN A 16 -8.90 -1.26 12.82
CA GLN A 16 -9.57 -0.64 13.96
C GLN A 16 -8.62 0.38 14.60
N VAL A 17 -9.18 1.33 15.34
CA VAL A 17 -8.38 2.36 16.03
C VAL A 17 -7.31 1.73 16.93
N SER A 18 -7.64 0.63 17.61
CA SER A 18 -6.70 -0.10 18.47
C SER A 18 -5.48 -0.68 17.71
N ASP A 19 -5.54 -0.74 16.37
CA ASP A 19 -4.44 -1.24 15.55
C ASP A 19 -3.41 -0.16 15.20
N PHE A 20 -3.74 1.10 15.38
CA PHE A 20 -2.92 2.24 14.90
C PHE A 20 -1.52 2.25 15.48
N GLN A 21 -1.33 1.89 16.74
CA GLN A 21 0.00 1.84 17.33
C GLN A 21 0.87 0.80 16.64
N ARG A 22 0.32 -0.38 16.35
CA ARG A 22 1.07 -1.43 15.66
C ARG A 22 1.38 -1.04 14.21
N ILE A 23 0.44 -0.38 13.54
CA ILE A 23 0.65 0.17 12.19
C ILE A 23 1.81 1.18 12.21
N PHE A 24 1.82 2.08 13.19
CA PHE A 24 2.92 3.02 13.41
C PHE A 24 4.26 2.28 13.55
N ASP A 25 4.31 1.25 14.38
CA ASP A 25 5.53 0.49 14.66
C ASP A 25 6.06 -0.21 13.40
N ILE A 26 5.18 -0.86 12.64
CA ILE A 26 5.56 -1.55 11.39
C ILE A 26 6.03 -0.53 10.35
N ASN A 27 5.31 0.57 10.19
CA ASN A 27 5.67 1.62 9.23
C ASN A 27 7.04 2.22 9.53
N ALA A 28 7.35 2.40 10.80
CA ALA A 28 8.64 2.96 11.23
C ALA A 28 9.84 2.10 10.80
N THR A 29 9.66 0.78 10.69
CA THR A 29 10.71 -0.13 10.22
C THR A 29 10.98 -0.01 8.72
N GLU A 30 10.10 0.63 7.96
CA GLU A 30 10.17 0.76 6.50
C GLU A 30 10.29 2.22 6.03
N GLU A 31 10.83 3.12 6.85
CA GLU A 31 10.96 4.55 6.55
C GLU A 31 11.77 4.83 5.28
N GLU A 32 12.67 3.94 4.88
CA GLU A 32 13.43 4.08 3.64
C GLU A 32 12.56 3.89 2.39
N LYS A 33 11.47 3.14 2.50
CA LYS A 33 10.59 2.76 1.38
C LYS A 33 9.28 3.52 1.37
N THR A 34 8.84 3.99 2.53
CA THR A 34 7.60 4.73 2.69
C THR A 34 7.79 5.87 3.68
N SER A 35 6.96 6.91 3.58
CA SER A 35 7.07 8.07 4.45
C SER A 35 6.74 7.72 5.90
N ARG A 36 7.43 8.42 6.81
CA ARG A 36 7.14 8.35 8.24
C ARG A 36 5.77 8.97 8.52
N ILE A 37 4.99 8.32 9.38
CA ILE A 37 3.70 8.83 9.84
C ILE A 37 3.60 8.70 11.35
N ASP A 38 2.98 9.68 12.01
CA ASP A 38 2.66 9.61 13.43
C ASP A 38 1.22 9.09 13.62
N LEU A 39 0.81 8.91 14.89
CA LEU A 39 -0.54 8.41 15.19
C LEU A 39 -1.63 9.35 14.70
N ALA A 40 -1.43 10.65 14.80
CA ALA A 40 -2.37 11.65 14.30
C ALA A 40 -2.56 11.52 12.79
N ARG A 41 -1.44 11.33 12.06
CA ARG A 41 -1.49 11.16 10.61
C ARG A 41 -2.16 9.84 10.22
N ILE A 42 -1.90 8.76 10.95
CA ILE A 42 -2.58 7.46 10.72
C ILE A 42 -4.08 7.64 10.86
N THR A 43 -4.53 8.31 11.92
CA THR A 43 -5.95 8.59 12.15
C THR A 43 -6.56 9.34 10.97
N GLN A 44 -5.86 10.36 10.47
CA GLN A 44 -6.30 11.16 9.34
C GLN A 44 -6.36 10.33 8.05
N LEU A 45 -5.31 9.58 7.76
CA LEU A 45 -5.24 8.71 6.58
C LEU A 45 -6.33 7.64 6.60
N ASP A 46 -6.56 7.03 7.76
CA ASP A 46 -7.65 6.07 7.92
C ASP A 46 -9.00 6.70 7.59
N SER A 47 -9.26 7.92 8.07
CA SER A 47 -10.51 8.63 7.82
C SER A 47 -10.74 8.96 6.34
N TRP A 48 -9.67 9.10 5.56
CA TRP A 48 -9.72 9.37 4.13
C TRP A 48 -9.70 8.12 3.25
N SER A 49 -9.48 6.95 3.86
CA SER A 49 -9.34 5.69 3.12
C SER A 49 -10.69 5.13 2.66
N ASP A 50 -10.67 4.48 1.53
CA ASP A 50 -11.76 3.65 1.03
C ASP A 50 -11.53 2.18 1.36
N TYR A 51 -10.28 1.81 1.58
CA TYR A 51 -9.88 0.47 1.97
C TYR A 51 -8.67 0.59 2.90
N HIS A 52 -8.80 0.09 4.11
CA HIS A 52 -7.69 0.05 5.06
C HIS A 52 -7.79 -1.22 5.88
N LYS A 53 -6.95 -2.20 5.55
CA LYS A 53 -6.99 -3.51 6.20
C LYS A 53 -5.62 -3.91 6.75
N VAL A 54 -5.66 -4.74 7.77
CA VAL A 54 -4.48 -5.34 8.39
C VAL A 54 -4.47 -6.84 8.13
N VAL A 55 -3.28 -7.41 8.13
CA VAL A 55 -3.07 -8.87 8.10
C VAL A 55 -2.68 -9.32 9.49
N VAL A 56 -3.37 -10.33 9.99
CA VAL A 56 -3.15 -10.89 11.32
C VAL A 56 -2.70 -12.35 11.19
N VAL A 57 -1.64 -12.70 11.91
CA VAL A 57 -1.13 -14.08 12.05
C VAL A 57 -0.98 -14.35 13.54
N GLU A 58 -1.67 -15.37 14.04
CA GLU A 58 -1.61 -15.73 15.47
C GLU A 58 -1.86 -14.53 16.40
N ASP A 59 -2.93 -13.80 16.13
CA ASP A 59 -3.35 -12.60 16.89
C ASP A 59 -2.39 -11.40 16.80
N GLU A 60 -1.38 -11.46 15.93
CA GLU A 60 -0.42 -10.38 15.74
C GLU A 60 -0.59 -9.75 14.36
N ILE A 61 -0.65 -8.42 14.31
CA ILE A 61 -0.67 -7.68 13.04
C ILE A 61 0.74 -7.71 12.46
N ILE A 62 0.84 -8.20 11.21
CA ILE A 62 2.13 -8.35 10.53
C ILE A 62 2.21 -7.54 9.22
N GLY A 63 1.17 -6.79 8.89
CA GLY A 63 1.17 -5.95 7.71
C GLY A 63 -0.14 -5.19 7.56
N PHE A 64 -0.14 -4.23 6.64
CA PHE A 64 -1.35 -3.46 6.32
C PHE A 64 -1.31 -2.90 4.90
N LEU A 65 -2.49 -2.56 4.40
CA LEU A 65 -2.69 -1.96 3.08
C LEU A 65 -3.67 -0.80 3.22
N LEU A 66 -3.25 0.38 2.76
CA LEU A 66 -3.99 1.63 2.86
C LEU A 66 -4.25 2.19 1.46
N VAL A 67 -5.53 2.36 1.11
CA VAL A 67 -5.96 2.70 -0.25
C VAL A 67 -7.00 3.81 -0.22
N MET A 68 -6.86 4.79 -1.12
CA MET A 68 -7.78 5.89 -1.33
C MET A 68 -8.39 5.81 -2.73
N SER A 69 -9.69 6.12 -2.86
CA SER A 69 -10.30 6.28 -4.18
C SER A 69 -10.06 7.70 -4.71
N GLU A 70 -10.40 7.95 -5.96
CA GLU A 70 -10.35 9.25 -6.61
C GLU A 70 -11.17 10.32 -5.88
N ALA A 71 -12.18 9.93 -5.12
CA ALA A 71 -13.05 10.84 -4.37
C ALA A 71 -12.51 11.19 -2.97
N SER A 72 -11.39 10.59 -2.57
CA SER A 72 -10.80 10.83 -1.25
C SER A 72 -10.34 12.28 -1.08
N HIS A 73 -10.42 12.79 0.14
CA HIS A 73 -9.87 14.09 0.53
C HIS A 73 -8.36 14.04 0.82
N TYR A 74 -7.69 12.95 0.46
CA TYR A 74 -6.26 12.80 0.69
C TYR A 74 -5.47 13.94 0.03
N ASP A 75 -4.48 14.46 0.75
CA ASP A 75 -3.71 15.64 0.37
C ASP A 75 -2.33 15.33 -0.26
N GLY A 76 -2.04 14.07 -0.55
CA GLY A 76 -0.74 13.66 -1.08
C GLY A 76 -0.48 14.14 -2.50
N ASP A 77 0.77 14.60 -2.77
CA ASP A 77 1.15 15.11 -4.10
C ASP A 77 1.13 14.01 -5.17
N ASN A 78 1.55 12.82 -4.82
CA ASN A 78 1.55 11.68 -5.75
C ASN A 78 0.12 11.25 -6.08
N PHE A 79 -0.76 11.26 -5.09
CA PHE A 79 -2.19 11.00 -5.31
C PHE A 79 -2.79 12.03 -6.26
N ARG A 80 -2.47 13.31 -6.06
CA ARG A 80 -2.96 14.40 -6.92
C ARG A 80 -2.54 14.22 -8.37
N TRP A 81 -1.34 13.69 -8.63
CA TRP A 81 -0.88 13.38 -9.97
C TRP A 81 -1.88 12.49 -10.72
N PHE A 82 -2.42 11.46 -10.03
CA PHE A 82 -3.42 10.56 -10.60
C PHE A 82 -4.79 11.21 -10.72
N VAL A 83 -5.23 12.01 -9.74
CA VAL A 83 -6.51 12.74 -9.80
C VAL A 83 -6.57 13.63 -11.04
N GLU A 84 -5.46 14.25 -11.42
CA GLU A 84 -5.40 15.13 -12.59
C GLU A 84 -5.46 14.37 -13.91
N ARG A 85 -5.24 13.06 -13.92
CA ARG A 85 -5.09 12.25 -15.15
C ARG A 85 -6.10 11.11 -15.32
N TYR A 86 -6.66 10.62 -14.23
CA TYR A 86 -7.59 9.48 -14.25
C TYR A 86 -8.87 9.86 -13.51
N SER A 87 -10.01 9.39 -14.04
CA SER A 87 -11.32 9.73 -13.47
C SER A 87 -11.80 8.78 -12.38
N ARG A 88 -11.37 7.51 -12.43
CA ARG A 88 -11.82 6.50 -11.48
C ARG A 88 -10.69 5.49 -11.21
N PHE A 89 -10.26 5.42 -9.95
CA PHE A 89 -9.14 4.54 -9.57
C PHE A 89 -9.12 4.28 -8.06
N LEU A 90 -8.39 3.25 -7.68
CA LEU A 90 -7.95 3.02 -6.31
C LEU A 90 -6.44 3.26 -6.25
N TYR A 91 -6.04 4.19 -5.41
CA TYR A 91 -4.64 4.57 -5.20
C TYR A 91 -4.12 3.88 -3.94
N VAL A 92 -3.09 3.06 -4.10
CA VAL A 92 -2.40 2.43 -2.98
C VAL A 92 -1.40 3.43 -2.41
N ASP A 93 -1.74 4.00 -1.24
CA ASP A 93 -0.83 4.93 -0.57
C ASP A 93 0.38 4.17 -0.05
N ARG A 94 0.15 3.05 0.62
CA ARG A 94 1.24 2.17 1.09
C ARG A 94 0.74 0.75 1.35
N ILE A 95 1.66 -0.18 1.13
CA ILE A 95 1.57 -1.56 1.57
C ILE A 95 2.84 -1.85 2.37
N VAL A 96 2.68 -2.25 3.62
CA VAL A 96 3.81 -2.47 4.52
C VAL A 96 3.67 -3.84 5.18
N ILE A 97 4.72 -4.65 5.09
CA ILE A 97 4.79 -5.99 5.65
C ILE A 97 5.95 -6.04 6.65
N ASP A 98 5.71 -6.61 7.84
CA ASP A 98 6.77 -6.87 8.80
C ASP A 98 7.87 -7.70 8.13
N ARG A 99 9.13 -7.30 8.31
CA ARG A 99 10.28 -7.95 7.65
C ARG A 99 10.39 -9.43 7.91
N THR A 100 9.97 -9.89 9.10
CA THR A 100 10.00 -11.31 9.46
C THR A 100 9.02 -12.13 8.62
N PHE A 101 8.07 -11.48 7.96
CA PHE A 101 7.08 -12.11 7.08
C PHE A 101 7.31 -11.79 5.59
N ALA A 102 8.43 -11.18 5.26
CA ALA A 102 8.78 -10.88 3.87
C ALA A 102 8.91 -12.18 3.04
N ARG A 103 8.52 -12.09 1.76
CA ARG A 103 8.62 -13.20 0.78
C ARG A 103 7.78 -14.43 1.16
N ARG A 104 6.69 -14.25 1.89
CA ARG A 104 5.80 -15.31 2.33
C ARG A 104 4.38 -15.18 1.76
N GLY A 105 4.23 -14.39 0.69
CA GLY A 105 2.95 -14.22 0.01
C GLY A 105 1.96 -13.29 0.69
N VAL A 106 2.36 -12.57 1.73
CA VAL A 106 1.47 -11.66 2.46
C VAL A 106 1.02 -10.50 1.59
N GLY A 107 1.95 -9.87 0.87
CA GLY A 107 1.62 -8.77 -0.04
C GLY A 107 0.68 -9.22 -1.16
N SER A 108 0.91 -10.40 -1.72
CA SER A 108 0.04 -10.99 -2.74
C SER A 108 -1.36 -11.24 -2.21
N ALA A 109 -1.48 -11.73 -0.98
CA ALA A 109 -2.78 -11.95 -0.35
C ALA A 109 -3.55 -10.62 -0.16
N LEU A 110 -2.86 -9.56 0.27
CA LEU A 110 -3.45 -8.23 0.42
C LEU A 110 -3.93 -7.67 -0.92
N TYR A 111 -3.11 -7.73 -1.96
CA TYR A 111 -3.53 -7.26 -3.29
C TYR A 111 -4.68 -8.09 -3.86
N SER A 112 -4.69 -9.40 -3.63
CA SER A 112 -5.81 -10.24 -4.06
C SER A 112 -7.11 -9.83 -3.37
N ASP A 113 -7.06 -9.53 -2.08
CA ASP A 113 -8.22 -9.04 -1.33
C ASP A 113 -8.68 -7.66 -1.85
N LEU A 114 -7.74 -6.76 -2.14
CA LEU A 114 -8.03 -5.45 -2.71
C LEU A 114 -8.71 -5.58 -4.08
N ILE A 115 -8.23 -6.47 -4.94
CA ILE A 115 -8.80 -6.69 -6.27
C ILE A 115 -10.24 -7.20 -6.16
N LYS A 116 -10.52 -8.11 -5.23
CA LYS A 116 -11.89 -8.57 -4.96
C LYS A 116 -12.78 -7.43 -4.50
N PHE A 117 -12.29 -6.61 -3.57
CA PHE A 117 -13.01 -5.42 -3.11
C PHE A 117 -13.31 -4.48 -4.28
N ALA A 118 -12.31 -4.19 -5.10
CA ALA A 118 -12.45 -3.31 -6.27
C ALA A 118 -13.56 -3.81 -7.21
N ALA A 119 -13.61 -5.12 -7.47
CA ALA A 119 -14.62 -5.73 -8.33
C ALA A 119 -16.03 -5.52 -7.79
N THR A 120 -16.23 -5.61 -6.47
CA THR A 120 -17.55 -5.40 -5.86
C THR A 120 -18.05 -3.96 -5.96
N GLN A 121 -17.16 -2.99 -6.17
CA GLN A 121 -17.46 -1.56 -6.23
C GLN A 121 -17.25 -0.97 -7.63
N SER A 122 -17.00 -1.82 -8.61
CA SER A 122 -16.79 -1.42 -10.02
C SER A 122 -15.57 -0.52 -10.23
N TRP A 123 -14.50 -0.70 -9.46
CA TRP A 123 -13.19 -0.14 -9.76
C TRP A 123 -12.39 -1.15 -10.58
N SER A 124 -11.77 -0.67 -11.66
CA SER A 124 -10.96 -1.51 -12.57
C SER A 124 -9.53 -1.02 -12.73
N THR A 125 -9.16 0.05 -12.04
CA THR A 125 -7.82 0.64 -12.14
C THR A 125 -7.21 0.78 -10.76
N LEU A 126 -6.02 0.21 -10.57
CA LEU A 126 -5.18 0.43 -9.40
C LEU A 126 -4.01 1.33 -9.79
N CYS A 127 -3.58 2.20 -8.90
CA CYS A 127 -2.40 3.02 -9.12
C CYS A 127 -1.58 3.18 -7.84
N CYS A 128 -0.31 3.48 -8.01
CA CYS A 128 0.62 3.75 -6.92
C CYS A 128 1.86 4.44 -7.46
N GLU A 129 2.75 4.92 -6.58
CA GLU A 129 4.09 5.32 -6.97
C GLU A 129 5.12 4.39 -6.31
N ILE A 130 6.24 4.19 -6.98
CA ILE A 130 7.36 3.39 -6.50
C ILE A 130 8.64 4.20 -6.67
N ASN A 131 9.50 4.22 -5.66
CA ASN A 131 10.75 4.94 -5.70
C ASN A 131 11.67 4.43 -6.82
N VAL A 132 12.17 5.36 -7.63
CA VAL A 132 13.23 5.13 -8.62
C VAL A 132 14.58 5.57 -8.03
N SER A 133 14.59 6.68 -7.32
CA SER A 133 15.75 7.19 -6.59
C SER A 133 15.30 7.63 -5.19
N PRO A 134 15.80 6.96 -4.13
CA PRO A 134 16.59 5.72 -4.15
C PRO A 134 15.80 4.54 -4.73
N PRO A 135 16.48 3.55 -5.36
CA PRO A 135 15.78 2.46 -6.05
C PRO A 135 15.11 1.49 -5.07
N ASN A 136 13.99 0.93 -5.51
CA ASN A 136 13.26 -0.11 -4.76
C ASN A 136 12.90 -1.27 -5.71
N PRO A 137 13.90 -2.08 -6.12
CA PRO A 137 13.70 -3.12 -7.12
C PRO A 137 12.75 -4.24 -6.66
N VAL A 138 12.70 -4.53 -5.37
CA VAL A 138 11.79 -5.54 -4.82
C VAL A 138 10.33 -5.13 -5.05
N SER A 139 10.01 -3.87 -4.75
CA SER A 139 8.66 -3.33 -4.96
C SER A 139 8.31 -3.26 -6.45
N HIS A 140 9.24 -2.83 -7.31
CA HIS A 140 9.02 -2.81 -8.76
C HIS A 140 8.68 -4.20 -9.29
N GLY A 141 9.46 -5.22 -8.90
CA GLY A 141 9.22 -6.60 -9.34
C GLY A 141 7.90 -7.16 -8.83
N PHE A 142 7.58 -6.90 -7.57
CA PHE A 142 6.32 -7.32 -6.97
C PHE A 142 5.12 -6.72 -7.71
N HIS A 143 5.15 -5.41 -7.96
CA HIS A 143 4.05 -4.71 -8.64
C HIS A 143 3.94 -5.13 -10.11
N ALA A 144 5.07 -5.36 -10.79
CA ALA A 144 5.06 -5.83 -12.18
C ALA A 144 4.31 -7.15 -12.32
N ARG A 145 4.41 -8.05 -11.34
CA ARG A 145 3.68 -9.32 -11.36
C ARG A 145 2.16 -9.15 -11.27
N PHE A 146 1.69 -8.02 -10.73
CA PHE A 146 0.26 -7.68 -10.70
C PHE A 146 -0.18 -6.85 -11.91
N GLY A 147 0.69 -6.68 -12.90
CA GLY A 147 0.35 -5.98 -14.12
C GLY A 147 0.55 -4.47 -14.07
N PHE A 148 1.20 -3.94 -13.04
CA PHE A 148 1.51 -2.52 -12.96
C PHE A 148 2.54 -2.13 -14.02
N LYS A 149 2.29 -1.01 -14.70
CA LYS A 149 3.17 -0.43 -15.71
C LYS A 149 3.40 1.05 -15.41
N GLU A 150 4.61 1.52 -15.67
CA GLU A 150 4.93 2.94 -15.51
C GLU A 150 4.15 3.78 -16.53
N VAL A 151 3.51 4.84 -16.05
CA VAL A 151 2.78 5.81 -16.86
C VAL A 151 3.36 7.22 -16.75
N GLY A 152 4.35 7.42 -15.89
CA GLY A 152 5.01 8.70 -15.72
C GLY A 152 6.01 8.65 -14.58
N ARG A 153 6.73 9.75 -14.40
CA ARG A 153 7.69 9.92 -13.30
C ARG A 153 7.58 11.32 -12.72
N SER A 154 7.94 11.48 -11.46
CA SER A 154 8.09 12.81 -10.90
C SER A 154 9.22 13.54 -11.63
N SER A 155 8.97 14.80 -12.02
CA SER A 155 9.86 15.57 -12.91
C SER A 155 10.66 16.65 -12.21
N LYS A 156 10.68 16.65 -10.87
CA LYS A 156 11.39 17.67 -10.10
C LYS A 156 12.90 17.51 -10.28
N ALA A 157 13.50 18.37 -11.10
CA ALA A 157 14.94 18.38 -11.34
C ALA A 157 15.69 18.58 -10.03
N GLY A 158 16.72 17.73 -9.78
CA GLY A 158 17.54 17.83 -8.58
C GLY A 158 16.87 17.34 -7.30
N ALA A 159 15.66 16.79 -7.38
CA ALA A 159 14.99 16.23 -6.22
C ALA A 159 15.73 14.99 -5.71
N PRO A 160 15.92 14.85 -4.37
CA PRO A 160 16.60 13.67 -3.82
C PRO A 160 15.77 12.40 -4.00
N LYS A 161 14.47 12.53 -4.28
CA LYS A 161 13.55 11.42 -4.47
C LYS A 161 12.84 11.54 -5.81
N VAL A 162 12.92 10.47 -6.60
CA VAL A 162 12.20 10.34 -7.87
C VAL A 162 11.29 9.13 -7.77
N VAL A 163 10.04 9.27 -8.16
CA VAL A 163 9.08 8.17 -8.16
C VAL A 163 8.61 7.84 -9.58
N SER A 164 8.30 6.57 -9.78
CA SER A 164 7.63 6.05 -10.96
C SER A 164 6.15 5.94 -10.65
N TYR A 165 5.30 6.57 -11.47
CA TYR A 165 3.86 6.44 -11.34
C TYR A 165 3.42 5.20 -12.12
N GLN A 166 2.69 4.31 -11.46
CA GLN A 166 2.35 2.98 -11.95
C GLN A 166 0.84 2.76 -11.96
N VAL A 167 0.34 2.09 -12.99
CA VAL A 167 -1.09 1.77 -13.14
C VAL A 167 -1.23 0.31 -13.54
N ALA A 168 -2.21 -0.37 -12.94
CA ALA A 168 -2.64 -1.72 -13.33
C ALA A 168 -4.13 -1.70 -13.63
N GLU A 169 -4.50 -2.24 -14.79
CA GLU A 169 -5.90 -2.52 -15.12
C GLU A 169 -6.24 -3.91 -14.58
N ILE A 170 -7.33 -4.02 -13.84
CA ILE A 170 -7.70 -5.24 -13.13
C ILE A 170 -9.07 -5.78 -13.55
#